data_847dfa8cfb320126d098d33990db5654
#
_entry.id   847dfa8cfb320126d098d33990db5654
#
_cell.length_a   1.000
_cell.length_b   1.000
_cell.length_c   1.000
_cell.angle_alpha   90.00
_cell.angle_beta   90.00
_cell.angle_gamma   90.00
#
_symmetry.space_group_name_H-M   'P 1'
#
loop_
_entity.id
_entity.type
_entity.pdbx_description
1 polymer ?
#
loop_
_entity_poly.entity_id
_entity_poly.type
_entity_poly.pdbx_seq_one_letter_code
_entity_poly.pdbx_strand_id
1 'polypeptide(L)'
;MSEVQKKNGTGIAMLVFLLGIFMGAMDSGIVSPARDVIANGLGITESASVWMITIYTLAYAVSMPITGKLADTYGRKKVYMICVILFATGSLLCGVSDIVGSYQFLLTSRVIQAIGGGGIMPIATAYIGASFPEEKRGSALGMVGGVYGIATVLGPTLGSFVLSMAGNSRWGFLFLINVPISIIIIIAALKLKENKKESKVKKMDIWGSVVLSVMVASIMYGLTNLKFYDFVNSIQSMDVWPYLIIFIAFIPLFISIEKRAEDPVLNLNFFTNKQTALTLFLSFIVGCGLMSTVFLPQFSENVLRIKRGSGGYVVTLFAVFTGIAAPLGGKFIDKFGVKKLLLLGFGVNIIGVLYQALVTANHPNFTNLTIGLVFMGAGMGFTMGTPINYLMMSLVKPEEISMGQSTVSLLRSIGVAVSPNLLINFVSDAGRKVPGAIEKVMPQIPGGSLGSGHMSSQMMEKFQNADVTNIFNTVKSFVESMFNGLQHTMGANPNMHFDILKNNYFVSLDKAKPAIENAYQYTMNQGYAHLFIGTAVIAILGFIASLFIKNHKKA
;
A
#
# COMPACT_ATOMS: atom_id res chain seq x y z
N MET A 1 -33.69 11.78 27.87
CA MET A 1 -33.01 12.53 26.80
C MET A 1 -33.86 12.45 25.54
N SER A 2 -34.21 13.59 24.96
CA SER A 2 -35.04 13.62 23.74
C SER A 2 -34.31 12.93 22.58
N GLU A 3 -35.05 12.29 21.66
CA GLU A 3 -34.51 11.65 20.47
C GLU A 3 -33.59 12.59 19.63
N VAL A 4 -33.89 13.89 19.66
CA VAL A 4 -33.13 14.96 18.99
C VAL A 4 -31.74 15.13 19.62
N GLN A 5 -31.60 15.04 20.95
CA GLN A 5 -30.29 15.11 21.62
C GLN A 5 -29.42 13.84 21.36
N LYS A 6 -30.06 12.66 21.22
CA LYS A 6 -29.40 11.43 20.89
C LYS A 6 -28.89 11.45 19.43
N LYS A 7 -29.67 12.02 18.51
CA LYS A 7 -29.35 12.17 17.10
C LYS A 7 -28.18 13.15 16.83
N ASN A 8 -28.17 14.31 17.55
CA ASN A 8 -27.09 15.29 17.43
C ASN A 8 -25.76 14.80 18.00
N GLY A 9 -25.77 14.01 19.09
CA GLY A 9 -24.55 13.42 19.65
C GLY A 9 -23.89 12.38 18.74
N THR A 10 -24.68 11.61 18.02
CA THR A 10 -24.16 10.59 17.08
C THR A 10 -23.53 11.23 15.83
N GLY A 11 -24.11 12.33 15.33
CA GLY A 11 -23.57 13.05 14.17
C GLY A 11 -22.19 13.68 14.45
N ILE A 12 -22.05 14.35 15.61
CA ILE A 12 -20.76 14.94 16.01
C ILE A 12 -19.71 13.85 16.23
N ALA A 13 -20.08 12.75 16.90
CA ALA A 13 -19.18 11.62 17.09
C ALA A 13 -18.68 11.06 15.75
N MET A 14 -19.58 10.87 14.80
CA MET A 14 -19.23 10.40 13.47
C MET A 14 -18.24 11.33 12.77
N LEU A 15 -18.48 12.65 12.81
CA LEU A 15 -17.58 13.63 12.20
C LEU A 15 -16.17 13.56 12.82
N VAL A 16 -16.07 13.49 14.15
CA VAL A 16 -14.81 13.42 14.90
C VAL A 16 -14.00 12.20 14.49
N PHE A 17 -14.62 11.03 14.44
CA PHE A 17 -13.94 9.79 14.08
C PHE A 17 -13.59 9.72 12.58
N LEU A 18 -14.45 10.25 11.69
CA LEU A 18 -14.16 10.34 10.27
C LEU A 18 -13.01 11.31 9.97
N LEU A 19 -12.92 12.44 10.68
CA LEU A 19 -11.78 13.36 10.56
C LEU A 19 -10.46 12.70 10.97
N GLY A 20 -10.46 11.87 12.01
CA GLY A 20 -9.26 11.12 12.39
C GLY A 20 -8.87 10.09 11.34
N ILE A 21 -9.83 9.36 10.77
CA ILE A 21 -9.57 8.43 9.66
C ILE A 21 -9.00 9.18 8.45
N PHE A 22 -9.60 10.33 8.12
CA PHE A 22 -9.12 11.20 7.03
C PHE A 22 -7.66 11.61 7.27
N MET A 23 -7.34 12.12 8.45
CA MET A 23 -6.02 12.57 8.84
C MET A 23 -4.97 11.44 8.76
N GLY A 24 -5.27 10.28 9.36
CA GLY A 24 -4.34 9.14 9.37
C GLY A 24 -4.10 8.55 7.98
N ALA A 25 -5.15 8.46 7.14
CA ALA A 25 -5.04 7.97 5.77
C ALA A 25 -4.29 8.96 4.86
N MET A 26 -4.52 10.25 5.03
CA MET A 26 -3.82 11.32 4.32
C MET A 26 -2.32 11.33 4.65
N ASP A 27 -1.95 11.21 5.92
CA ASP A 27 -0.56 11.22 6.37
C ASP A 27 0.26 10.08 5.77
N SER A 28 -0.34 8.90 5.61
CA SER A 28 0.36 7.76 4.99
C SER A 28 0.77 8.01 3.54
N GLY A 29 0.04 8.86 2.81
CA GLY A 29 0.32 9.20 1.42
C GLY A 29 1.17 10.47 1.21
N ILE A 30 1.14 11.41 2.17
CA ILE A 30 1.74 12.75 2.01
C ILE A 30 3.27 12.73 1.91
N VAL A 31 3.92 11.74 2.52
CA VAL A 31 5.39 11.60 2.56
C VAL A 31 5.95 11.05 1.25
N SER A 32 5.17 10.27 0.50
CA SER A 32 5.67 9.59 -0.70
C SER A 32 6.28 10.52 -1.75
N PRO A 33 5.63 11.63 -2.19
CA PRO A 33 6.20 12.56 -3.16
C PRO A 33 7.33 13.43 -2.58
N ALA A 34 7.43 13.50 -1.25
CA ALA A 34 8.40 14.35 -0.54
C ALA A 34 9.69 13.61 -0.16
N ARG A 35 9.75 12.29 -0.40
CA ARG A 35 10.87 11.46 0.05
C ARG A 35 12.23 12.00 -0.38
N ASP A 36 12.36 12.36 -1.65
CA ASP A 36 13.63 12.86 -2.21
C ASP A 36 13.97 14.25 -1.68
N VAL A 37 12.95 15.09 -1.46
CA VAL A 37 13.10 16.42 -0.85
C VAL A 37 13.63 16.30 0.58
N ILE A 38 13.05 15.39 1.38
CA ILE A 38 13.48 15.13 2.75
C ILE A 38 14.89 14.52 2.77
N ALA A 39 15.19 13.58 1.89
CA ALA A 39 16.50 12.97 1.78
C ALA A 39 17.59 14.01 1.49
N ASN A 40 17.35 14.88 0.52
CA ASN A 40 18.26 15.96 0.17
C ASN A 40 18.39 16.98 1.31
N GLY A 41 17.28 17.34 1.98
CA GLY A 41 17.27 18.29 3.10
C GLY A 41 18.05 17.79 4.32
N LEU A 42 18.08 16.49 4.55
CA LEU A 42 18.82 15.86 5.66
C LEU A 42 20.20 15.30 5.25
N GLY A 43 20.59 15.42 3.98
CA GLY A 43 21.87 14.92 3.48
C GLY A 43 22.03 13.39 3.58
N ILE A 44 20.93 12.63 3.42
CA ILE A 44 20.92 11.17 3.52
C ILE A 44 20.80 10.51 2.14
N THR A 45 21.22 9.26 2.04
CA THR A 45 21.10 8.48 0.80
C THR A 45 19.64 8.09 0.52
N GLU A 46 19.31 7.81 -0.75
CA GLU A 46 17.99 7.31 -1.13
C GLU A 46 17.63 6.02 -0.39
N SER A 47 18.59 5.11 -0.22
CA SER A 47 18.40 3.86 0.54
C SER A 47 18.03 4.13 2.00
N ALA A 48 18.71 5.10 2.65
CA ALA A 48 18.37 5.48 4.02
C ALA A 48 16.97 6.10 4.10
N SER A 49 16.55 6.89 3.09
CA SER A 49 15.25 7.55 3.09
C SER A 49 14.06 6.58 3.14
N VAL A 50 14.22 5.35 2.66
CA VAL A 50 13.18 4.30 2.74
C VAL A 50 12.80 4.00 4.18
N TRP A 51 13.77 4.07 5.12
CA TRP A 51 13.53 3.77 6.53
C TRP A 51 12.50 4.68 7.21
N MET A 52 12.33 5.93 6.77
CA MET A 52 11.29 6.79 7.36
C MET A 52 9.86 6.29 7.06
N ILE A 53 9.66 5.56 5.95
CA ILE A 53 8.38 4.92 5.61
C ILE A 53 8.29 3.55 6.31
N THR A 54 9.37 2.77 6.27
CA THR A 54 9.42 1.42 6.84
C THR A 54 9.18 1.44 8.35
N ILE A 55 9.91 2.27 9.10
CA ILE A 55 9.78 2.33 10.57
C ILE A 55 8.38 2.80 11.01
N TYR A 56 7.80 3.74 10.27
CA TYR A 56 6.41 4.16 10.48
C TYR A 56 5.44 3.00 10.27
N THR A 57 5.56 2.28 9.17
CA THR A 57 4.67 1.18 8.83
C THR A 57 4.76 0.04 9.86
N LEU A 58 5.98 -0.29 10.31
CA LEU A 58 6.21 -1.29 11.36
C LEU A 58 5.59 -0.87 12.69
N ALA A 59 5.90 0.32 13.17
CA ALA A 59 5.36 0.83 14.44
C ALA A 59 3.84 1.00 14.41
N TYR A 60 3.29 1.41 13.27
CA TYR A 60 1.86 1.51 13.02
C TYR A 60 1.16 0.15 13.13
N ALA A 61 1.70 -0.88 12.47
CA ALA A 61 1.14 -2.23 12.52
C ALA A 61 1.24 -2.86 13.93
N VAL A 62 2.38 -2.68 14.60
CA VAL A 62 2.61 -3.15 15.98
C VAL A 62 1.62 -2.52 16.96
N SER A 63 1.32 -1.24 16.81
CA SER A 63 0.45 -0.52 17.75
C SER A 63 -1.04 -0.87 17.61
N MET A 64 -1.48 -1.40 16.45
CA MET A 64 -2.89 -1.71 16.19
C MET A 64 -3.53 -2.64 17.23
N PRO A 65 -3.03 -3.87 17.46
CA PRO A 65 -3.67 -4.80 18.39
C PRO A 65 -3.62 -4.28 19.83
N ILE A 66 -2.53 -3.63 20.22
CA ILE A 66 -2.36 -3.06 21.56
C ILE A 66 -3.40 -1.95 21.81
N THR A 67 -3.52 -0.99 20.90
CA THR A 67 -4.46 0.12 21.04
C THR A 67 -5.92 -0.33 20.94
N GLY A 68 -6.20 -1.36 20.13
CA GLY A 68 -7.52 -1.99 20.07
C GLY A 68 -7.92 -2.62 21.39
N LYS A 69 -7.02 -3.38 22.01
CA LYS A 69 -7.22 -3.97 23.33
C LYS A 69 -7.41 -2.90 24.41
N LEU A 70 -6.54 -1.88 24.43
CA LEU A 70 -6.68 -0.74 25.36
C LEU A 70 -8.04 -0.05 25.21
N ALA A 71 -8.52 0.10 23.97
CA ALA A 71 -9.80 0.75 23.72
C ALA A 71 -11.01 -0.05 24.24
N ASP A 72 -10.96 -1.37 24.17
CA ASP A 72 -12.02 -2.23 24.74
C ASP A 72 -11.94 -2.27 26.26
N THR A 73 -10.74 -2.14 26.87
CA THR A 73 -10.52 -2.16 28.31
C THR A 73 -10.81 -0.81 28.97
N TYR A 74 -10.25 0.29 28.45
CA TYR A 74 -10.28 1.62 29.07
C TYR A 74 -11.30 2.59 28.45
N GLY A 75 -12.01 2.16 27.41
CA GLY A 75 -12.99 2.98 26.69
C GLY A 75 -12.46 3.55 25.37
N ARG A 76 -13.27 3.42 24.33
CA ARG A 76 -12.90 3.79 22.94
C ARG A 76 -12.59 5.27 22.78
N LYS A 77 -13.40 6.16 23.36
CA LYS A 77 -13.20 7.61 23.30
C LYS A 77 -11.86 8.00 23.92
N LYS A 78 -11.58 7.53 25.16
CA LYS A 78 -10.38 7.88 25.91
C LYS A 78 -9.12 7.45 25.16
N VAL A 79 -9.07 6.20 24.71
CA VAL A 79 -7.90 5.66 24.01
C VAL A 79 -7.75 6.31 22.64
N TYR A 80 -8.84 6.58 21.93
CA TYR A 80 -8.80 7.33 20.66
C TYR A 80 -8.18 8.72 20.85
N MET A 81 -8.56 9.45 21.89
CA MET A 81 -7.98 10.77 22.19
C MET A 81 -6.48 10.67 22.48
N ILE A 82 -6.04 9.66 23.24
CA ILE A 82 -4.61 9.42 23.50
C ILE A 82 -3.88 9.14 22.17
N CYS A 83 -4.46 8.32 21.31
CA CYS A 83 -3.89 8.03 19.98
C CYS A 83 -3.76 9.30 19.12
N VAL A 84 -4.78 10.17 19.12
CA VAL A 84 -4.74 11.45 18.38
C VAL A 84 -3.69 12.39 18.97
N ILE A 85 -3.53 12.45 20.29
CA ILE A 85 -2.51 13.27 20.96
C ILE A 85 -1.11 12.76 20.60
N LEU A 86 -0.87 11.44 20.68
CA LEU A 86 0.41 10.84 20.29
C LEU A 86 0.72 11.10 18.81
N PHE A 87 -0.28 10.96 17.94
CA PHE A 87 -0.13 11.24 16.52
C PHE A 87 0.21 12.72 16.26
N ALA A 88 -0.48 13.65 16.92
CA ALA A 88 -0.22 15.08 16.83
C ALA A 88 1.18 15.45 17.33
N THR A 89 1.57 14.90 18.48
CA THR A 89 2.91 15.12 19.06
C THR A 89 4.00 14.58 18.11
N GLY A 90 3.85 13.36 17.60
CA GLY A 90 4.76 12.80 16.63
C GLY A 90 4.83 13.63 15.33
N SER A 91 3.67 14.11 14.84
CA SER A 91 3.60 15.00 13.67
C SER A 91 4.30 16.34 13.92
N LEU A 92 4.12 16.93 15.09
CA LEU A 92 4.82 18.15 15.48
C LEU A 92 6.34 17.94 15.51
N LEU A 93 6.81 16.85 16.14
CA LEU A 93 8.23 16.50 16.20
C LEU A 93 8.80 16.19 14.80
N CYS A 94 8.07 15.49 13.93
CA CYS A 94 8.46 15.29 12.52
C CYS A 94 8.59 16.64 11.78
N GLY A 95 7.67 17.58 12.04
CA GLY A 95 7.73 18.90 11.46
C GLY A 95 8.91 19.74 11.93
N VAL A 96 9.34 19.57 13.19
CA VAL A 96 10.50 20.27 13.77
C VAL A 96 11.83 19.63 13.31
N SER A 97 11.81 18.39 12.82
CA SER A 97 13.04 17.70 12.41
C SER A 97 13.73 18.33 11.20
N ASP A 98 13.02 19.14 10.41
CA ASP A 98 13.62 19.93 9.33
C ASP A 98 14.54 21.06 9.88
N ILE A 99 14.17 21.63 11.02
CA ILE A 99 14.94 22.68 11.72
C ILE A 99 16.12 22.05 12.50
N VAL A 100 15.87 20.90 13.14
CA VAL A 100 16.88 20.16 13.90
C VAL A 100 17.96 19.56 12.98
N GLY A 101 17.61 19.25 11.72
CA GLY A 101 18.54 18.67 10.75
C GLY A 101 19.01 17.25 11.11
N SER A 102 18.25 16.50 11.92
CA SER A 102 18.63 15.16 12.39
C SER A 102 17.68 14.08 11.85
N TYR A 103 18.25 13.16 11.10
CA TYR A 103 17.52 12.01 10.57
C TYR A 103 17.05 11.06 11.68
N GLN A 104 17.88 10.82 12.70
CA GLN A 104 17.51 9.97 13.85
C GLN A 104 16.34 10.58 14.63
N PHE A 105 16.32 11.90 14.76
CA PHE A 105 15.19 12.61 15.38
C PHE A 105 13.91 12.44 14.57
N LEU A 106 13.99 12.52 13.23
CA LEU A 106 12.85 12.25 12.34
C LEU A 106 12.35 10.81 12.51
N LEU A 107 13.23 9.79 12.50
CA LEU A 107 12.83 8.39 12.67
C LEU A 107 12.14 8.15 14.01
N THR A 108 12.69 8.69 15.11
CA THR A 108 12.06 8.57 16.44
C THR A 108 10.69 9.24 16.48
N SER A 109 10.58 10.42 15.88
CA SER A 109 9.32 11.15 15.75
C SER A 109 8.27 10.38 14.95
N ARG A 110 8.70 9.71 13.87
CA ARG A 110 7.85 8.83 13.06
C ARG A 110 7.33 7.62 13.84
N VAL A 111 8.13 7.05 14.74
CA VAL A 111 7.67 5.97 15.64
C VAL A 111 6.57 6.46 16.57
N ILE A 112 6.76 7.62 17.21
CA ILE A 112 5.75 8.22 18.11
C ILE A 112 4.44 8.50 17.33
N GLN A 113 4.55 9.09 16.15
CA GLN A 113 3.42 9.35 15.26
C GLN A 113 2.68 8.07 14.89
N ALA A 114 3.42 7.01 14.50
CA ALA A 114 2.89 5.73 14.08
C ALA A 114 2.15 5.00 15.21
N ILE A 115 2.67 5.04 16.44
CA ILE A 115 2.00 4.45 17.62
C ILE A 115 0.61 5.09 17.81
N GLY A 116 0.51 6.40 17.67
CA GLY A 116 -0.79 7.08 17.69
C GLY A 116 -1.66 6.69 16.49
N GLY A 117 -1.09 6.72 15.30
CA GLY A 117 -1.79 6.44 14.05
C GLY A 117 -2.46 5.07 13.99
N GLY A 118 -1.77 4.02 14.48
CA GLY A 118 -2.26 2.65 14.41
C GLY A 118 -3.56 2.40 15.19
N GLY A 119 -3.84 3.20 16.22
CA GLY A 119 -5.12 3.10 16.95
C GLY A 119 -6.27 3.90 16.33
N ILE A 120 -6.00 4.94 15.54
CA ILE A 120 -7.02 5.87 15.07
C ILE A 120 -8.09 5.15 14.23
N MET A 121 -7.70 4.45 13.18
CA MET A 121 -8.65 3.81 12.25
C MET A 121 -9.44 2.66 12.89
N PRO A 122 -8.82 1.68 13.58
CA PRO A 122 -9.56 0.57 14.17
C PRO A 122 -10.56 1.03 15.24
N ILE A 123 -10.14 1.94 16.13
CA ILE A 123 -10.99 2.44 17.22
C ILE A 123 -12.14 3.29 16.66
N ALA A 124 -11.87 4.15 15.67
CA ALA A 124 -12.90 4.96 15.01
C ALA A 124 -13.94 4.05 14.32
N THR A 125 -13.48 3.03 13.59
CA THR A 125 -14.35 2.05 12.93
C THR A 125 -15.21 1.28 13.96
N ALA A 126 -14.58 0.83 15.05
CA ALA A 126 -15.26 0.15 16.15
C ALA A 126 -16.32 1.05 16.83
N TYR A 127 -15.99 2.31 17.08
CA TYR A 127 -16.91 3.27 17.70
C TYR A 127 -18.10 3.56 16.78
N ILE A 128 -17.84 3.91 15.51
CA ILE A 128 -18.88 4.21 14.53
C ILE A 128 -19.81 3.01 14.37
N GLY A 129 -19.27 1.83 14.12
CA GLY A 129 -20.08 0.63 13.91
C GLY A 129 -20.91 0.23 15.13
N ALA A 130 -20.39 0.44 16.36
CA ALA A 130 -21.14 0.17 17.58
C ALA A 130 -22.17 1.26 17.94
N SER A 131 -22.03 2.48 17.42
CA SER A 131 -22.94 3.60 17.70
C SER A 131 -24.20 3.58 16.83
N PHE A 132 -24.21 2.81 15.76
CA PHE A 132 -25.33 2.71 14.84
C PHE A 132 -26.12 1.41 15.01
N PRO A 133 -27.45 1.44 14.88
CA PRO A 133 -28.26 0.22 14.87
C PRO A 133 -27.87 -0.66 13.67
N GLU A 134 -28.16 -1.94 13.79
CA GLU A 134 -27.69 -2.95 12.82
C GLU A 134 -28.13 -2.64 11.38
N GLU A 135 -29.34 -2.10 11.19
CA GLU A 135 -29.93 -1.74 9.89
C GLU A 135 -29.20 -0.61 9.17
N LYS A 136 -28.44 0.24 9.91
CA LYS A 136 -27.70 1.39 9.38
C LYS A 136 -26.20 1.27 9.53
N ARG A 137 -25.72 0.19 10.13
CA ARG A 137 -24.31 -0.06 10.41
C ARG A 137 -23.48 -0.16 9.13
N GLY A 138 -24.03 -0.82 8.11
CA GLY A 138 -23.39 -0.93 6.80
C GLY A 138 -23.17 0.45 6.17
N SER A 139 -24.19 1.30 6.17
CA SER A 139 -24.07 2.67 5.64
C SER A 139 -23.07 3.52 6.42
N ALA A 140 -23.03 3.38 7.75
CA ALA A 140 -22.06 4.10 8.59
C ALA A 140 -20.62 3.67 8.33
N LEU A 141 -20.37 2.36 8.21
CA LEU A 141 -19.07 1.83 7.84
C LEU A 141 -18.69 2.12 6.39
N GLY A 142 -19.68 2.27 5.49
CA GLY A 142 -19.49 2.72 4.12
C GLY A 142 -18.88 4.12 4.04
N MET A 143 -19.31 5.04 4.91
CA MET A 143 -18.71 6.38 5.02
C MET A 143 -17.25 6.32 5.50
N VAL A 144 -16.92 5.41 6.42
CA VAL A 144 -15.52 5.15 6.83
C VAL A 144 -14.67 4.77 5.62
N GLY A 145 -15.12 3.81 4.83
CA GLY A 145 -14.41 3.37 3.62
C GLY A 145 -14.26 4.48 2.57
N GLY A 146 -15.33 5.27 2.37
CA GLY A 146 -15.32 6.42 1.45
C GLY A 146 -14.33 7.50 1.85
N VAL A 147 -14.34 7.91 3.12
CA VAL A 147 -13.41 8.91 3.68
C VAL A 147 -11.97 8.42 3.60
N TYR A 148 -11.72 7.15 3.93
CA TYR A 148 -10.38 6.57 3.82
C TYR A 148 -9.89 6.58 2.35
N GLY A 149 -10.72 6.18 1.40
CA GLY A 149 -10.38 6.19 -0.03
C GLY A 149 -10.05 7.59 -0.54
N ILE A 150 -10.87 8.59 -0.22
CA ILE A 150 -10.64 9.99 -0.60
C ILE A 150 -9.34 10.51 0.04
N ALA A 151 -9.12 10.26 1.32
CA ALA A 151 -7.95 10.73 2.06
C ALA A 151 -6.64 10.17 1.50
N THR A 152 -6.62 8.88 1.15
CA THR A 152 -5.44 8.21 0.58
C THR A 152 -4.99 8.86 -0.72
N VAL A 153 -5.95 9.33 -1.53
CA VAL A 153 -5.65 10.02 -2.81
C VAL A 153 -5.24 11.46 -2.61
N LEU A 154 -5.88 12.14 -1.68
CA LEU A 154 -5.55 13.54 -1.39
C LEU A 154 -4.16 13.68 -0.75
N GLY A 155 -3.66 12.63 -0.08
CA GLY A 155 -2.34 12.66 0.58
C GLY A 155 -1.21 13.15 -0.33
N PRO A 156 -0.88 12.44 -1.41
CA PRO A 156 0.19 12.85 -2.33
C PRO A 156 -0.05 14.23 -2.97
N THR A 157 -1.30 14.55 -3.32
CA THR A 157 -1.66 15.84 -3.91
C THR A 157 -1.43 16.98 -2.93
N LEU A 158 -1.88 16.82 -1.69
CA LEU A 158 -1.64 17.80 -0.62
C LEU A 158 -0.15 17.91 -0.28
N GLY A 159 0.59 16.81 -0.30
CA GLY A 159 2.05 16.82 -0.11
C GLY A 159 2.75 17.69 -1.17
N SER A 160 2.44 17.49 -2.43
CA SER A 160 2.98 18.29 -3.52
C SER A 160 2.55 19.76 -3.42
N PHE A 161 1.30 20.02 -3.03
CA PHE A 161 0.79 21.38 -2.82
C PHE A 161 1.51 22.10 -1.68
N VAL A 162 1.70 21.44 -0.53
CA VAL A 162 2.42 22.01 0.61
C VAL A 162 3.87 22.34 0.22
N LEU A 163 4.58 21.45 -0.48
CA LEU A 163 5.94 21.69 -0.94
C LEU A 163 6.00 22.85 -1.94
N SER A 164 5.02 22.99 -2.82
CA SER A 164 4.98 24.10 -3.78
C SER A 164 4.79 25.46 -3.11
N MET A 165 4.07 25.50 -1.96
CA MET A 165 3.83 26.75 -1.21
C MET A 165 4.94 27.07 -0.22
N ALA A 166 5.41 26.08 0.54
CA ALA A 166 6.39 26.28 1.60
C ALA A 166 7.85 26.27 1.09
N GLY A 167 8.08 25.69 -0.09
CA GLY A 167 9.39 25.44 -0.65
C GLY A 167 10.01 24.14 -0.10
N ASN A 168 10.94 23.58 -0.88
CA ASN A 168 11.59 22.30 -0.55
C ASN A 168 12.45 22.35 0.75
N SER A 169 12.92 23.52 1.14
CA SER A 169 13.69 23.71 2.39
C SER A 169 12.83 23.62 3.65
N ARG A 170 11.52 23.70 3.53
CA ARG A 170 10.59 23.66 4.65
C ARG A 170 9.64 22.46 4.56
N TRP A 171 10.18 21.30 4.25
CA TRP A 171 9.41 20.06 4.12
C TRP A 171 8.71 19.63 5.42
N GLY A 172 9.13 20.13 6.58
CA GLY A 172 8.47 19.87 7.87
C GLY A 172 7.00 20.25 7.90
N PHE A 173 6.55 21.23 7.08
CA PHE A 173 5.13 21.59 6.97
C PHE A 173 4.23 20.44 6.49
N LEU A 174 4.78 19.43 5.81
CA LEU A 174 4.04 18.21 5.43
C LEU A 174 3.47 17.49 6.65
N PHE A 175 4.19 17.50 7.76
CA PHE A 175 3.75 16.87 9.00
C PHE A 175 2.92 17.81 9.87
N LEU A 176 3.27 19.10 9.88
CA LEU A 176 2.60 20.12 10.68
C LEU A 176 1.12 20.30 10.31
N ILE A 177 0.71 19.97 9.08
CA ILE A 177 -0.71 20.02 8.66
C ILE A 177 -1.63 19.14 9.54
N ASN A 178 -1.09 18.07 10.12
CA ASN A 178 -1.83 17.18 11.00
C ASN A 178 -2.15 17.80 12.36
N VAL A 179 -1.35 18.76 12.82
CA VAL A 179 -1.47 19.36 14.15
C VAL A 179 -2.79 20.13 14.32
N PRO A 180 -3.14 21.10 13.44
CA PRO A 180 -4.42 21.80 13.56
C PRO A 180 -5.62 20.87 13.42
N ILE A 181 -5.55 19.86 12.55
CA ILE A 181 -6.62 18.86 12.41
C ILE A 181 -6.79 18.07 13.71
N SER A 182 -5.69 17.64 14.33
CA SER A 182 -5.71 16.93 15.62
C SER A 182 -6.30 17.78 16.74
N ILE A 183 -5.97 19.07 16.80
CA ILE A 183 -6.54 20.00 17.79
C ILE A 183 -8.07 20.08 17.62
N ILE A 184 -8.57 20.21 16.40
CA ILE A 184 -10.01 20.23 16.11
C ILE A 184 -10.66 18.93 16.58
N ILE A 185 -10.05 17.78 16.26
CA ILE A 185 -10.54 16.45 16.68
C ILE A 185 -10.62 16.37 18.22
N ILE A 186 -9.55 16.77 18.92
CA ILE A 186 -9.48 16.70 20.39
C ILE A 186 -10.57 17.58 21.02
N ILE A 187 -10.69 18.85 20.60
CA ILE A 187 -11.70 19.77 21.13
C ILE A 187 -13.12 19.24 20.90
N ALA A 188 -13.38 18.69 19.71
CA ALA A 188 -14.68 18.11 19.39
C ALA A 188 -14.94 16.80 20.16
N ALA A 189 -13.91 15.96 20.35
CA ALA A 189 -14.00 14.73 21.11
C ALA A 189 -14.28 14.96 22.61
N LEU A 190 -13.80 16.06 23.20
CA LEU A 190 -14.10 16.43 24.60
C LEU A 190 -15.62 16.56 24.83
N LYS A 191 -16.37 17.03 23.83
CA LYS A 191 -17.82 17.19 23.90
C LYS A 191 -18.61 15.88 23.78
N LEU A 192 -17.96 14.80 23.36
CA LEU A 192 -18.61 13.49 23.26
C LEU A 192 -18.82 12.88 24.64
N LYS A 193 -20.01 12.32 24.88
CA LYS A 193 -20.28 11.55 26.09
C LYS A 193 -19.65 10.16 25.98
N GLU A 194 -18.94 9.75 27.00
CA GLU A 194 -18.42 8.38 27.10
C GLU A 194 -19.50 7.47 27.69
N ASN A 195 -19.83 6.40 27.00
CA ASN A 195 -20.62 5.34 27.59
C ASN A 195 -19.69 4.58 28.54
N LYS A 196 -19.69 4.96 29.82
CA LYS A 196 -18.98 4.21 30.87
C LYS A 196 -19.55 2.79 30.91
N LYS A 197 -18.79 1.81 30.43
CA LYS A 197 -18.99 0.43 30.84
C LYS A 197 -18.28 0.27 32.19
N GLU A 198 -19.04 -0.09 33.22
CA GLU A 198 -18.49 -0.60 34.47
C GLU A 198 -17.93 -2.01 34.24
N SER A 199 -16.86 -2.14 33.49
CA SER A 199 -16.12 -3.40 33.43
C SER A 199 -15.00 -3.36 34.47
N LYS A 200 -14.89 -4.40 35.28
CA LYS A 200 -13.72 -4.59 36.16
C LYS A 200 -12.49 -4.56 35.25
N VAL A 201 -11.63 -3.56 35.46
CA VAL A 201 -10.38 -3.42 34.70
C VAL A 201 -9.50 -4.63 35.04
N LYS A 202 -9.33 -5.52 34.10
CA LYS A 202 -8.40 -6.65 34.21
C LYS A 202 -6.98 -6.17 33.91
N LYS A 203 -5.98 -6.84 34.45
CA LYS A 203 -4.58 -6.51 34.17
C LYS A 203 -4.25 -6.86 32.72
N MET A 204 -3.78 -5.88 31.97
CA MET A 204 -3.33 -6.06 30.59
C MET A 204 -2.14 -7.02 30.52
N ASP A 205 -2.13 -7.92 29.56
CA ASP A 205 -1.00 -8.79 29.25
C ASP A 205 0.13 -8.01 28.56
N ILE A 206 1.08 -7.53 29.38
CA ILE A 206 2.25 -6.79 28.88
C ILE A 206 3.18 -7.71 28.10
N TRP A 207 3.39 -8.94 28.58
CA TRP A 207 4.29 -9.90 27.92
C TRP A 207 3.74 -10.35 26.57
N GLY A 208 2.44 -10.66 26.49
CA GLY A 208 1.77 -10.93 25.22
C GLY A 208 1.89 -9.77 24.25
N SER A 209 1.75 -8.51 24.74
CA SER A 209 1.93 -7.30 23.93
C SER A 209 3.34 -7.18 23.34
N VAL A 210 4.37 -7.44 24.16
CA VAL A 210 5.79 -7.38 23.73
C VAL A 210 6.07 -8.47 22.70
N VAL A 211 5.69 -9.71 22.99
CA VAL A 211 5.92 -10.84 22.07
C VAL A 211 5.18 -10.62 20.75
N LEU A 212 3.92 -10.18 20.80
CA LEU A 212 3.15 -9.84 19.59
C LEU A 212 3.83 -8.72 18.79
N SER A 213 4.36 -7.70 19.47
CA SER A 213 5.07 -6.59 18.82
C SER A 213 6.29 -7.08 18.05
N VAL A 214 7.10 -7.95 18.67
CA VAL A 214 8.27 -8.56 18.03
C VAL A 214 7.84 -9.42 16.84
N MET A 215 6.80 -10.23 16.99
CA MET A 215 6.27 -11.07 15.91
C MET A 215 5.79 -10.22 14.71
N VAL A 216 4.97 -9.20 14.97
CA VAL A 216 4.43 -8.34 13.91
C VAL A 216 5.56 -7.56 13.21
N ALA A 217 6.49 -6.98 13.97
CA ALA A 217 7.63 -6.28 13.39
C ALA A 217 8.49 -7.23 12.54
N SER A 218 8.77 -8.42 13.05
CA SER A 218 9.60 -9.41 12.35
C SER A 218 8.95 -9.90 11.06
N ILE A 219 7.69 -10.31 11.09
CA ILE A 219 7.01 -10.78 9.87
C ILE A 219 6.87 -9.67 8.83
N MET A 220 6.51 -8.45 9.25
CA MET A 220 6.38 -7.30 8.36
C MET A 220 7.72 -6.95 7.71
N TYR A 221 8.80 -6.86 8.51
CA TYR A 221 10.13 -6.53 8.00
C TYR A 221 10.65 -7.61 7.04
N GLY A 222 10.58 -8.89 7.44
CA GLY A 222 11.02 -10.00 6.62
C GLY A 222 10.27 -10.08 5.27
N LEU A 223 8.95 -9.93 5.29
CA LEU A 223 8.14 -9.98 4.06
C LEU A 223 8.32 -8.73 3.17
N THR A 224 8.57 -7.56 3.76
CA THR A 224 8.84 -6.33 2.99
C THR A 224 10.18 -6.40 2.25
N ASN A 225 11.16 -7.14 2.77
CA ASN A 225 12.46 -7.31 2.12
C ASN A 225 12.55 -8.54 1.21
N LEU A 226 11.54 -9.42 1.20
CA LEU A 226 11.49 -10.64 0.40
C LEU A 226 11.23 -10.30 -1.07
N LYS A 227 12.23 -10.59 -1.94
CA LYS A 227 12.14 -10.35 -3.38
C LYS A 227 11.74 -11.65 -4.09
N PHE A 228 10.52 -11.74 -4.57
CA PHE A 228 10.02 -12.97 -5.22
C PHE A 228 10.69 -13.27 -6.55
N TYR A 229 11.24 -12.26 -7.24
CA TYR A 229 11.99 -12.46 -8.49
C TYR A 229 13.40 -13.05 -8.29
N ASP A 230 13.91 -12.98 -7.08
CA ASP A 230 15.18 -13.58 -6.66
C ASP A 230 14.99 -14.29 -5.31
N PHE A 231 14.01 -15.20 -5.29
CA PHE A 231 13.49 -15.78 -4.06
C PHE A 231 14.58 -16.50 -3.26
N VAL A 232 15.42 -17.31 -3.95
CA VAL A 232 16.44 -18.15 -3.28
C VAL A 232 17.49 -17.29 -2.58
N ASN A 233 18.04 -16.28 -3.27
CA ASN A 233 19.03 -15.39 -2.68
C ASN A 233 18.39 -14.47 -1.63
N SER A 234 17.17 -14.00 -1.90
CA SER A 234 16.46 -13.12 -0.99
C SER A 234 16.10 -13.79 0.32
N ILE A 235 15.63 -15.05 0.29
CA ILE A 235 15.28 -15.78 1.52
C ILE A 235 16.52 -16.10 2.38
N GLN A 236 17.71 -16.18 1.76
CA GLN A 236 18.98 -16.37 2.45
C GLN A 236 19.61 -15.07 2.95
N SER A 237 19.02 -13.91 2.60
CA SER A 237 19.50 -12.60 3.05
C SER A 237 19.30 -12.41 4.54
N MET A 238 20.27 -11.74 5.20
CA MET A 238 20.19 -11.31 6.59
C MET A 238 19.00 -10.36 6.88
N ASP A 239 18.44 -9.75 5.85
CA ASP A 239 17.25 -8.90 5.98
C ASP A 239 15.94 -9.69 5.94
N VAL A 240 15.96 -11.01 5.66
CA VAL A 240 14.76 -11.82 5.50
C VAL A 240 14.72 -13.01 6.47
N TRP A 241 15.64 -13.99 6.35
CA TRP A 241 15.52 -15.25 7.06
C TRP A 241 15.53 -15.14 8.60
N PRO A 242 16.35 -14.27 9.24
CA PRO A 242 16.35 -14.20 10.70
C PRO A 242 15.00 -13.73 11.23
N TYR A 243 14.38 -12.77 10.55
CA TYR A 243 13.09 -12.22 10.94
C TYR A 243 11.95 -13.21 10.74
N LEU A 244 11.98 -14.02 9.68
CA LEU A 244 11.00 -15.10 9.49
C LEU A 244 11.17 -16.20 10.56
N ILE A 245 12.41 -16.55 10.94
CA ILE A 245 12.65 -17.50 12.02
C ILE A 245 12.19 -16.93 13.36
N ILE A 246 12.49 -15.68 13.69
CA ILE A 246 11.99 -15.04 14.92
C ILE A 246 10.46 -15.11 14.96
N PHE A 247 9.78 -14.76 13.88
CA PHE A 247 8.32 -14.85 13.82
C PHE A 247 7.83 -16.27 14.13
N ILE A 248 8.37 -17.30 13.44
CA ILE A 248 7.97 -18.71 13.62
C ILE A 248 8.28 -19.20 15.04
N ALA A 249 9.47 -18.90 15.57
CA ALA A 249 9.90 -19.32 16.89
C ALA A 249 9.06 -18.68 18.02
N PHE A 250 8.56 -17.47 17.80
CA PHE A 250 7.73 -16.77 18.80
C PHE A 250 6.25 -17.19 18.77
N ILE A 251 5.76 -17.89 17.74
CA ILE A 251 4.38 -18.39 17.68
C ILE A 251 4.03 -19.26 18.89
N PRO A 252 4.76 -20.35 19.22
CA PRO A 252 4.42 -21.20 20.36
C PRO A 252 4.55 -20.44 21.69
N LEU A 253 5.53 -19.54 21.82
CA LEU A 253 5.69 -18.68 22.99
C LEU A 253 4.47 -17.77 23.18
N PHE A 254 4.04 -17.09 22.11
CA PHE A 254 2.87 -16.22 22.11
C PHE A 254 1.60 -16.98 22.49
N ILE A 255 1.34 -18.14 21.87
CA ILE A 255 0.19 -18.98 22.18
C ILE A 255 0.20 -19.42 23.66
N SER A 256 1.38 -19.75 24.22
CA SER A 256 1.51 -20.14 25.62
C SER A 256 1.20 -19.01 26.59
N ILE A 257 1.66 -17.78 26.27
CA ILE A 257 1.39 -16.58 27.07
C ILE A 257 -0.10 -16.23 27.02
N GLU A 258 -0.67 -16.11 25.81
CA GLU A 258 -2.08 -15.73 25.59
C GLU A 258 -3.06 -16.72 26.24
N LYS A 259 -2.76 -18.03 26.25
CA LYS A 259 -3.59 -19.03 26.94
C LYS A 259 -3.58 -18.89 28.44
N ARG A 260 -2.54 -18.31 29.04
CA ARG A 260 -2.41 -18.13 30.49
C ARG A 260 -2.82 -16.74 30.95
N ALA A 261 -2.95 -15.80 30.03
CA ALA A 261 -3.32 -14.42 30.32
C ALA A 261 -4.78 -14.32 30.78
N GLU A 262 -5.03 -13.59 31.88
CA GLU A 262 -6.39 -13.29 32.34
C GLU A 262 -7.15 -12.37 31.36
N ASP A 263 -6.42 -11.54 30.65
CA ASP A 263 -6.97 -10.59 29.68
C ASP A 263 -6.05 -10.50 28.44
N PRO A 264 -6.11 -11.49 27.53
CA PRO A 264 -5.22 -11.62 26.39
C PRO A 264 -5.28 -10.41 25.46
N VAL A 265 -4.15 -10.06 24.82
CA VAL A 265 -4.05 -8.94 23.87
C VAL A 265 -4.76 -9.27 22.57
N LEU A 266 -4.71 -10.53 22.16
CA LEU A 266 -5.31 -11.02 20.92
C LEU A 266 -6.11 -12.30 21.21
N ASN A 267 -7.40 -12.29 20.90
CA ASN A 267 -8.21 -13.49 21.09
C ASN A 267 -7.86 -14.55 20.03
N LEU A 268 -7.19 -15.63 20.45
CA LEU A 268 -6.80 -16.74 19.58
C LEU A 268 -8.00 -17.39 18.87
N ASN A 269 -9.21 -17.28 19.44
CA ASN A 269 -10.43 -17.78 18.79
C ASN A 269 -10.74 -17.10 17.46
N PHE A 270 -10.19 -15.89 17.21
CA PHE A 270 -10.33 -15.23 15.92
C PHE A 270 -9.69 -16.03 14.77
N PHE A 271 -8.65 -16.80 15.08
CA PHE A 271 -7.94 -17.62 14.10
C PHE A 271 -8.47 -19.07 14.03
N THR A 272 -9.09 -19.57 15.10
CA THR A 272 -9.62 -20.94 15.16
C THR A 272 -11.07 -21.03 14.69
N ASN A 273 -11.87 -20.00 14.91
CA ASN A 273 -13.23 -19.95 14.40
C ASN A 273 -13.23 -19.72 12.89
N LYS A 274 -13.84 -20.62 12.13
CA LYS A 274 -13.85 -20.61 10.67
C LYS A 274 -14.34 -19.29 10.05
N GLN A 275 -15.34 -18.63 10.62
CA GLN A 275 -15.91 -17.40 10.05
C GLN A 275 -15.04 -16.17 10.35
N THR A 276 -14.48 -16.06 11.56
CA THR A 276 -13.55 -14.97 11.90
C THR A 276 -12.22 -15.14 11.16
N ALA A 277 -11.65 -16.35 11.11
CA ALA A 277 -10.44 -16.64 10.35
C ALA A 277 -10.60 -16.31 8.85
N LEU A 278 -11.76 -16.66 8.27
CA LEU A 278 -12.08 -16.33 6.89
C LEU A 278 -12.22 -14.81 6.68
N THR A 279 -12.79 -14.08 7.64
CA THR A 279 -12.88 -12.61 7.61
C THR A 279 -11.48 -11.98 7.67
N LEU A 280 -10.58 -12.50 8.49
CA LEU A 280 -9.19 -12.07 8.58
C LEU A 280 -8.43 -12.35 7.27
N PHE A 281 -8.62 -13.53 6.68
CA PHE A 281 -8.06 -13.87 5.38
C PHE A 281 -8.54 -12.92 4.29
N LEU A 282 -9.84 -12.61 4.24
CA LEU A 282 -10.38 -11.62 3.31
C LEU A 282 -9.78 -10.23 3.53
N SER A 283 -9.52 -9.84 4.76
CA SER A 283 -8.84 -8.57 5.06
C SER A 283 -7.41 -8.53 4.50
N PHE A 284 -6.66 -9.61 4.63
CA PHE A 284 -5.34 -9.78 4.03
C PHE A 284 -5.41 -9.67 2.49
N ILE A 285 -6.32 -10.39 1.86
CA ILE A 285 -6.54 -10.37 0.39
C ILE A 285 -6.87 -8.95 -0.10
N VAL A 286 -7.74 -8.22 0.61
CA VAL A 286 -8.06 -6.82 0.26
C VAL A 286 -6.84 -5.92 0.39
N GLY A 287 -6.01 -6.13 1.42
CA GLY A 287 -4.73 -5.44 1.56
C GLY A 287 -3.80 -5.69 0.37
N CYS A 288 -3.69 -6.95 -0.05
CA CYS A 288 -2.91 -7.31 -1.25
C CYS A 288 -3.46 -6.64 -2.52
N GLY A 289 -4.78 -6.66 -2.72
CA GLY A 289 -5.42 -6.07 -3.89
C GLY A 289 -5.23 -4.54 -3.97
N LEU A 290 -5.24 -3.86 -2.82
CA LEU A 290 -5.04 -2.41 -2.74
C LEU A 290 -3.68 -1.99 -3.33
N MET A 291 -2.65 -2.79 -3.14
CA MET A 291 -1.29 -2.44 -3.56
C MET A 291 -1.05 -2.53 -5.06
N SER A 292 -1.94 -3.16 -5.83
CA SER A 292 -1.88 -3.09 -7.29
C SER A 292 -1.99 -1.65 -7.82
N THR A 293 -2.63 -0.77 -7.05
CA THR A 293 -2.82 0.65 -7.41
C THR A 293 -1.52 1.46 -7.38
N VAL A 294 -0.52 1.01 -6.61
CA VAL A 294 0.81 1.64 -6.55
C VAL A 294 1.51 1.61 -7.91
N PHE A 295 1.17 0.63 -8.75
CA PHE A 295 1.74 0.48 -10.09
C PHE A 295 0.97 1.24 -11.18
N LEU A 296 -0.20 1.81 -10.88
CA LEU A 296 -1.00 2.57 -11.84
C LEU A 296 -0.29 3.80 -12.43
N PRO A 297 0.46 4.61 -11.64
CA PRO A 297 1.25 5.70 -12.20
C PRO A 297 2.25 5.21 -13.24
N GLN A 298 3.08 4.24 -12.86
CA GLN A 298 4.09 3.67 -13.75
C GLN A 298 3.47 2.98 -14.98
N PHE A 299 2.35 2.27 -14.79
CA PHE A 299 1.60 1.68 -15.89
C PHE A 299 1.13 2.74 -16.88
N SER A 300 0.54 3.81 -16.40
CA SER A 300 0.03 4.87 -17.27
C SER A 300 1.15 5.64 -17.99
N GLU A 301 2.26 5.89 -17.32
CA GLU A 301 3.42 6.56 -17.91
C GLU A 301 4.15 5.68 -18.93
N ASN A 302 4.37 4.40 -18.63
CA ASN A 302 5.12 3.49 -19.47
C ASN A 302 4.28 2.87 -20.60
N VAL A 303 3.00 2.58 -20.35
CA VAL A 303 2.12 1.89 -21.31
C VAL A 303 1.35 2.88 -22.17
N LEU A 304 0.74 3.90 -21.55
CA LEU A 304 -0.04 4.93 -22.27
C LEU A 304 0.82 6.11 -22.74
N ARG A 305 2.09 6.18 -22.35
CA ARG A 305 3.02 7.27 -22.70
C ARG A 305 2.53 8.66 -22.26
N ILE A 306 1.79 8.74 -21.15
CA ILE A 306 1.43 10.04 -20.59
C ILE A 306 2.68 10.73 -20.02
N LYS A 307 2.61 12.05 -19.87
CA LYS A 307 3.73 12.85 -19.35
C LYS A 307 4.19 12.31 -17.99
N ARG A 308 5.50 12.13 -17.80
CA ARG A 308 6.09 11.75 -16.52
C ARG A 308 5.65 12.68 -15.40
N GLY A 309 5.34 12.10 -14.24
CA GLY A 309 4.79 12.83 -13.11
C GLY A 309 3.27 13.04 -13.17
N SER A 310 2.60 12.68 -14.28
CA SER A 310 1.14 12.77 -14.41
C SER A 310 0.41 11.50 -14.01
N GLY A 311 1.11 10.41 -13.72
CA GLY A 311 0.53 9.12 -13.32
C GLY A 311 -0.31 9.20 -12.05
N GLY A 312 -0.03 10.18 -11.17
CA GLY A 312 -0.82 10.44 -9.97
C GLY A 312 -2.30 10.75 -10.25
N TYR A 313 -2.63 11.40 -11.38
CA TYR A 313 -4.03 11.66 -11.77
C TYR A 313 -4.81 10.38 -12.03
N VAL A 314 -4.14 9.32 -12.47
CA VAL A 314 -4.75 8.01 -12.70
C VAL A 314 -5.16 7.36 -11.38
N VAL A 315 -4.33 7.49 -10.34
CA VAL A 315 -4.66 7.04 -8.99
C VAL A 315 -5.83 7.85 -8.42
N THR A 316 -5.87 9.17 -8.70
CA THR A 316 -7.00 10.02 -8.31
C THR A 316 -8.31 9.52 -8.93
N LEU A 317 -8.29 9.20 -10.22
CA LEU A 317 -9.46 8.67 -10.92
C LEU A 317 -9.95 7.34 -10.31
N PHE A 318 -9.04 6.40 -10.05
CA PHE A 318 -9.35 5.15 -9.34
C PHE A 318 -10.03 5.41 -7.98
N ALA A 319 -9.50 6.35 -7.22
CA ALA A 319 -9.99 6.59 -5.87
C ALA A 319 -11.32 7.34 -5.85
N VAL A 320 -11.64 8.16 -6.84
CA VAL A 320 -12.98 8.73 -6.99
C VAL A 320 -14.02 7.60 -7.09
N PHE A 321 -13.78 6.59 -7.93
CA PHE A 321 -14.70 5.45 -8.06
C PHE A 321 -14.75 4.60 -6.79
N THR A 322 -13.62 4.41 -6.11
CA THR A 322 -13.56 3.72 -4.81
C THR A 322 -14.34 4.47 -3.74
N GLY A 323 -14.16 5.80 -3.67
CA GLY A 323 -14.84 6.67 -2.71
C GLY A 323 -16.34 6.73 -2.90
N ILE A 324 -16.84 6.67 -4.14
CA ILE A 324 -18.27 6.61 -4.45
C ILE A 324 -18.84 5.21 -4.15
N ALA A 325 -18.12 4.15 -4.52
CA ALA A 325 -18.59 2.78 -4.35
C ALA A 325 -18.67 2.34 -2.88
N ALA A 326 -17.77 2.81 -2.00
CA ALA A 326 -17.76 2.39 -0.60
C ALA A 326 -19.05 2.75 0.18
N PRO A 327 -19.60 3.98 0.13
CA PRO A 327 -20.88 4.29 0.74
C PRO A 327 -22.06 3.56 0.09
N LEU A 328 -22.03 3.36 -1.24
CA LEU A 328 -23.06 2.57 -1.94
C LEU A 328 -23.02 1.11 -1.49
N GLY A 329 -21.83 0.53 -1.31
CA GLY A 329 -21.63 -0.80 -0.76
C GLY A 329 -22.19 -0.92 0.66
N GLY A 330 -22.00 0.11 1.50
CA GLY A 330 -22.61 0.15 2.84
C GLY A 330 -24.12 0.04 2.83
N LYS A 331 -24.80 0.81 1.96
CA LYS A 331 -26.25 0.71 1.77
C LYS A 331 -26.67 -0.65 1.22
N PHE A 332 -25.85 -1.24 0.35
CA PHE A 332 -26.10 -2.56 -0.21
C PHE A 332 -26.04 -3.66 0.87
N ILE A 333 -25.10 -3.57 1.82
CA ILE A 333 -25.03 -4.49 2.97
C ILE A 333 -26.33 -4.44 3.78
N ASP A 334 -26.79 -3.23 4.12
CA ASP A 334 -28.00 -3.03 4.92
C ASP A 334 -29.25 -3.67 4.26
N LYS A 335 -29.27 -3.73 2.92
CA LYS A 335 -30.43 -4.28 2.17
C LYS A 335 -30.26 -5.75 1.78
N PHE A 336 -29.09 -6.17 1.33
CA PHE A 336 -28.88 -7.48 0.68
C PHE A 336 -27.91 -8.40 1.44
N GLY A 337 -27.22 -7.87 2.44
CA GLY A 337 -26.26 -8.61 3.27
C GLY A 337 -24.82 -8.61 2.72
N VAL A 338 -23.89 -8.93 3.62
CA VAL A 338 -22.44 -8.82 3.40
C VAL A 338 -21.93 -9.76 2.32
N LYS A 339 -22.37 -11.02 2.33
CA LYS A 339 -21.88 -12.05 1.39
C LYS A 339 -22.10 -11.64 -0.07
N LYS A 340 -23.29 -11.13 -0.38
CA LYS A 340 -23.63 -10.71 -1.75
C LYS A 340 -22.77 -9.51 -2.18
N LEU A 341 -22.49 -8.58 -1.28
CA LEU A 341 -21.62 -7.45 -1.58
C LEU A 341 -20.17 -7.89 -1.83
N LEU A 342 -19.63 -8.81 -1.02
CA LEU A 342 -18.27 -9.33 -1.22
C LEU A 342 -18.13 -10.03 -2.59
N LEU A 343 -19.10 -10.87 -2.94
CA LEU A 343 -19.10 -11.54 -4.25
C LEU A 343 -19.21 -10.54 -5.40
N LEU A 344 -20.11 -9.54 -5.29
CA LEU A 344 -20.20 -8.47 -6.27
C LEU A 344 -18.90 -7.68 -6.37
N GLY A 345 -18.34 -7.27 -5.24
CA GLY A 345 -17.14 -6.44 -5.18
C GLY A 345 -15.92 -7.14 -5.77
N PHE A 346 -15.64 -8.38 -5.36
CA PHE A 346 -14.56 -9.17 -5.97
C PHE A 346 -14.81 -9.46 -7.44
N GLY A 347 -16.06 -9.81 -7.83
CA GLY A 347 -16.42 -10.05 -9.24
C GLY A 347 -16.17 -8.82 -10.12
N VAL A 348 -16.63 -7.65 -9.68
CA VAL A 348 -16.41 -6.37 -10.39
C VAL A 348 -14.91 -6.02 -10.44
N ASN A 349 -14.16 -6.26 -9.34
CA ASN A 349 -12.73 -6.05 -9.31
C ASN A 349 -11.98 -6.95 -10.31
N ILE A 350 -12.32 -8.25 -10.36
CA ILE A 350 -11.75 -9.21 -11.32
C ILE A 350 -11.97 -8.72 -12.76
N ILE A 351 -13.18 -8.28 -13.10
CA ILE A 351 -13.47 -7.72 -14.44
C ILE A 351 -12.58 -6.53 -14.73
N GLY A 352 -12.46 -5.57 -13.80
CA GLY A 352 -11.63 -4.38 -13.97
C GLY A 352 -10.16 -4.69 -14.17
N VAL A 353 -9.61 -5.57 -13.33
CA VAL A 353 -8.19 -5.95 -13.39
C VAL A 353 -7.88 -6.75 -14.67
N LEU A 354 -8.74 -7.69 -15.05
CA LEU A 354 -8.60 -8.42 -16.31
C LEU A 354 -8.76 -7.50 -17.53
N TYR A 355 -9.62 -6.49 -17.46
CA TYR A 355 -9.73 -5.49 -18.51
C TYR A 355 -8.43 -4.70 -18.68
N GLN A 356 -7.78 -4.30 -17.58
CA GLN A 356 -6.46 -3.67 -17.65
C GLN A 356 -5.41 -4.61 -18.27
N ALA A 357 -5.41 -5.89 -17.88
CA ALA A 357 -4.45 -6.87 -18.36
C ALA A 357 -4.62 -7.20 -19.86
N LEU A 358 -5.85 -7.45 -20.29
CA LEU A 358 -6.12 -8.03 -21.62
C LEU A 358 -6.45 -6.97 -22.67
N VAL A 359 -7.06 -5.85 -22.26
CA VAL A 359 -7.48 -4.80 -23.19
C VAL A 359 -6.55 -3.60 -23.12
N THR A 360 -6.38 -2.97 -21.95
CA THR A 360 -5.62 -1.73 -21.86
C THR A 360 -4.12 -1.93 -22.16
N ALA A 361 -3.51 -3.03 -21.68
CA ALA A 361 -2.10 -3.31 -21.93
C ALA A 361 -1.81 -3.58 -23.42
N ASN A 362 -2.75 -4.18 -24.15
CA ASN A 362 -2.59 -4.50 -25.58
C ASN A 362 -3.05 -3.34 -26.51
N HIS A 363 -4.03 -2.56 -26.08
CA HIS A 363 -4.58 -1.41 -26.81
C HIS A 363 -4.57 -0.17 -25.91
N PRO A 364 -3.37 0.40 -25.63
CA PRO A 364 -3.23 1.47 -24.65
C PRO A 364 -3.86 2.77 -25.16
N ASN A 365 -4.94 3.16 -24.51
CA ASN A 365 -5.57 4.47 -24.66
C ASN A 365 -6.27 4.88 -23.37
N PHE A 366 -6.54 6.18 -23.22
CA PHE A 366 -7.11 6.73 -21.99
C PHE A 366 -8.53 6.21 -21.72
N THR A 367 -9.30 5.92 -22.74
CA THR A 367 -10.67 5.36 -22.60
C THR A 367 -10.63 3.96 -22.01
N ASN A 368 -9.78 3.07 -22.54
CA ASN A 368 -9.62 1.71 -22.03
C ASN A 368 -9.10 1.74 -20.58
N LEU A 369 -8.11 2.59 -20.29
CA LEU A 369 -7.63 2.79 -18.93
C LEU A 369 -8.77 3.17 -17.99
N THR A 370 -9.57 4.19 -18.36
CA THR A 370 -10.68 4.68 -17.54
C THR A 370 -11.73 3.60 -17.29
N ILE A 371 -12.13 2.83 -18.31
CA ILE A 371 -13.10 1.74 -18.16
C ILE A 371 -12.58 0.72 -17.12
N GLY A 372 -11.34 0.27 -17.26
CA GLY A 372 -10.74 -0.65 -16.29
C GLY A 372 -10.70 -0.08 -14.88
N LEU A 373 -10.35 1.22 -14.73
CA LEU A 373 -10.30 1.89 -13.43
C LEU A 373 -11.68 2.05 -12.77
N VAL A 374 -12.74 2.26 -13.55
CA VAL A 374 -14.12 2.29 -13.03
C VAL A 374 -14.45 0.97 -12.35
N PHE A 375 -14.22 -0.17 -13.03
CA PHE A 375 -14.49 -1.49 -12.47
C PHE A 375 -13.55 -1.82 -11.30
N MET A 376 -12.25 -1.57 -11.42
CA MET A 376 -11.29 -1.77 -10.33
C MET A 376 -11.66 -0.95 -9.09
N GLY A 377 -11.90 0.35 -9.28
CA GLY A 377 -12.24 1.27 -8.19
C GLY A 377 -13.58 0.91 -7.53
N ALA A 378 -14.61 0.61 -8.32
CA ALA A 378 -15.90 0.18 -7.80
C ALA A 378 -15.78 -1.14 -7.03
N GLY A 379 -15.11 -2.15 -7.59
CA GLY A 379 -14.87 -3.43 -6.94
C GLY A 379 -14.10 -3.29 -5.63
N MET A 380 -13.05 -2.44 -5.62
CA MET A 380 -12.28 -2.15 -4.42
C MET A 380 -13.10 -1.40 -3.37
N GLY A 381 -13.90 -0.42 -3.77
CA GLY A 381 -14.81 0.30 -2.87
C GLY A 381 -15.84 -0.62 -2.22
N PHE A 382 -16.35 -1.61 -2.95
CA PHE A 382 -17.26 -2.61 -2.42
C PHE A 382 -16.61 -3.62 -1.47
N THR A 383 -15.32 -3.91 -1.61
CA THR A 383 -14.62 -4.90 -0.77
C THR A 383 -13.85 -4.27 0.37
N MET A 384 -13.36 -3.02 0.18
CA MET A 384 -12.49 -2.35 1.12
C MET A 384 -13.23 -1.84 2.36
N GLY A 385 -12.89 -2.35 3.50
CA GLY A 385 -13.33 -1.81 4.79
C GLY A 385 -14.74 -2.20 5.20
N THR A 386 -15.75 -1.76 4.47
CA THR A 386 -17.15 -1.90 4.90
C THR A 386 -17.58 -3.33 5.18
N PRO A 387 -17.51 -4.29 4.22
CA PRO A 387 -18.03 -5.65 4.46
C PRO A 387 -17.18 -6.41 5.48
N ILE A 388 -15.88 -6.27 5.46
CA ILE A 388 -14.97 -6.99 6.35
C ILE A 388 -15.11 -6.48 7.79
N ASN A 389 -15.17 -5.16 7.97
CA ASN A 389 -15.39 -4.54 9.27
C ASN A 389 -16.77 -4.90 9.84
N TYR A 390 -17.81 -4.90 8.99
CA TYR A 390 -19.17 -5.32 9.37
C TYR A 390 -19.20 -6.80 9.80
N LEU A 391 -18.58 -7.69 9.02
CA LEU A 391 -18.48 -9.12 9.36
C LEU A 391 -17.80 -9.31 10.70
N MET A 392 -16.63 -8.72 10.91
CA MET A 392 -15.90 -8.88 12.16
C MET A 392 -16.75 -8.43 13.36
N MET A 393 -17.44 -7.28 13.24
CA MET A 393 -18.32 -6.78 14.29
C MET A 393 -19.50 -7.71 14.58
N SER A 394 -20.02 -8.39 13.59
CA SER A 394 -21.15 -9.33 13.76
C SER A 394 -20.73 -10.69 14.34
N LEU A 395 -19.44 -11.01 14.32
CA LEU A 395 -18.89 -12.29 14.75
C LEU A 395 -18.23 -12.26 16.11
N VAL A 396 -17.86 -11.06 16.61
CA VAL A 396 -17.18 -10.88 17.90
C VAL A 396 -18.14 -10.33 18.95
N LYS A 397 -17.78 -10.55 20.23
CA LYS A 397 -18.53 -10.01 21.36
C LYS A 397 -18.41 -8.48 21.40
N PRO A 398 -19.42 -7.76 21.95
CA PRO A 398 -19.37 -6.29 22.07
C PRO A 398 -18.14 -5.77 22.81
N GLU A 399 -17.58 -6.56 23.74
CA GLU A 399 -16.38 -6.25 24.52
C GLU A 399 -15.08 -6.36 23.71
N GLU A 400 -15.10 -7.07 22.58
CA GLU A 400 -13.93 -7.40 21.76
C GLU A 400 -13.96 -6.69 20.39
N ILE A 401 -14.88 -5.76 20.18
CA ILE A 401 -15.08 -5.12 18.86
C ILE A 401 -13.81 -4.36 18.42
N SER A 402 -13.19 -3.57 19.33
CA SER A 402 -12.00 -2.80 18.96
C SER A 402 -10.80 -3.71 18.69
N MET A 403 -10.63 -4.78 19.49
CA MET A 403 -9.61 -5.79 19.25
C MET A 403 -9.85 -6.51 17.91
N GLY A 404 -11.10 -6.87 17.59
CA GLY A 404 -11.47 -7.47 16.32
C GLY A 404 -11.15 -6.54 15.13
N GLN A 405 -11.50 -5.26 15.21
CA GLN A 405 -11.20 -4.27 14.17
C GLN A 405 -9.70 -4.01 14.01
N SER A 406 -8.96 -4.03 15.10
CA SER A 406 -7.49 -3.91 15.07
C SER A 406 -6.84 -5.12 14.40
N THR A 407 -7.33 -6.32 14.67
CA THR A 407 -6.84 -7.55 14.04
C THR A 407 -7.13 -7.54 12.53
N VAL A 408 -8.33 -7.12 12.12
CA VAL A 408 -8.67 -6.91 10.70
C VAL A 408 -7.72 -5.92 10.05
N SER A 409 -7.44 -4.79 10.70
CA SER A 409 -6.54 -3.75 10.19
C SER A 409 -5.10 -4.24 10.11
N LEU A 410 -4.63 -5.01 11.10
CA LEU A 410 -3.31 -5.63 11.10
C LEU A 410 -3.13 -6.58 9.91
N LEU A 411 -4.05 -7.53 9.70
CA LEU A 411 -3.96 -8.47 8.57
C LEU A 411 -4.00 -7.75 7.22
N ARG A 412 -4.78 -6.68 7.11
CA ARG A 412 -4.77 -5.82 5.91
C ARG A 412 -3.41 -5.17 5.70
N SER A 413 -2.79 -4.65 6.77
CA SER A 413 -1.46 -4.02 6.70
C SER A 413 -0.37 -5.01 6.29
N ILE A 414 -0.45 -6.26 6.73
CA ILE A 414 0.45 -7.34 6.28
C ILE A 414 0.26 -7.58 4.77
N GLY A 415 -0.98 -7.66 4.29
CA GLY A 415 -1.27 -7.77 2.86
C GLY A 415 -0.70 -6.61 2.03
N VAL A 416 -0.87 -5.38 2.54
CA VAL A 416 -0.29 -4.16 1.94
C VAL A 416 1.24 -4.24 1.85
N ALA A 417 1.91 -4.76 2.86
CA ALA A 417 3.38 -4.85 2.89
C ALA A 417 3.94 -5.93 1.93
N VAL A 418 3.24 -7.05 1.79
CA VAL A 418 3.70 -8.20 0.98
C VAL A 418 3.47 -8.00 -0.51
N SER A 419 2.32 -7.44 -0.86
CA SER A 419 1.82 -7.44 -2.24
C SER A 419 2.70 -6.68 -3.25
N PRO A 420 3.30 -5.51 -2.94
CA PRO A 420 4.16 -4.84 -3.90
C PRO A 420 5.32 -5.71 -4.37
N ASN A 421 5.97 -6.42 -3.45
CA ASN A 421 7.11 -7.29 -3.76
C ASN A 421 6.71 -8.52 -4.58
N LEU A 422 5.48 -9.03 -4.37
CA LEU A 422 4.93 -10.09 -5.19
C LEU A 422 4.63 -9.60 -6.61
N LEU A 423 4.00 -8.43 -6.74
CA LEU A 423 3.52 -7.91 -8.01
C LEU A 423 4.64 -7.31 -8.88
N ILE A 424 5.63 -6.63 -8.28
CA ILE A 424 6.76 -6.06 -9.01
C ILE A 424 7.57 -7.11 -9.77
N ASN A 425 7.53 -8.36 -9.29
CA ASN A 425 8.22 -9.48 -9.94
C ASN A 425 7.87 -9.61 -11.43
N PHE A 426 6.61 -9.41 -11.79
CA PHE A 426 6.16 -9.51 -13.19
C PHE A 426 6.76 -8.41 -14.08
N VAL A 427 6.85 -7.18 -13.55
CA VAL A 427 7.44 -6.05 -14.28
C VAL A 427 8.96 -6.20 -14.37
N SER A 428 9.61 -6.65 -13.28
CA SER A 428 11.05 -6.90 -13.25
C SER A 428 11.46 -8.04 -14.19
N ASP A 429 10.64 -9.09 -14.30
CA ASP A 429 10.88 -10.19 -15.26
C ASP A 429 10.76 -9.71 -16.71
N ALA A 430 9.78 -8.85 -17.00
CA ALA A 430 9.67 -8.20 -18.30
C ALA A 430 10.90 -7.33 -18.60
N GLY A 431 11.35 -6.51 -17.63
CA GLY A 431 12.55 -5.70 -17.76
C GLY A 431 13.81 -6.51 -18.11
N ARG A 432 13.95 -7.71 -17.52
CA ARG A 432 15.05 -8.64 -17.86
C ARG A 432 14.96 -9.20 -19.28
N LYS A 433 13.77 -9.28 -19.86
CA LYS A 433 13.55 -9.76 -21.24
C LYS A 433 13.74 -8.67 -22.29
N VAL A 434 13.76 -7.39 -21.87
CA VAL A 434 13.93 -6.23 -22.78
C VAL A 434 15.18 -6.33 -23.65
N PRO A 435 16.40 -6.62 -23.12
CA PRO A 435 17.59 -6.71 -23.95
C PRO A 435 17.47 -7.74 -25.07
N GLY A 436 16.97 -8.95 -24.76
CA GLY A 436 16.78 -10.00 -25.76
C GLY A 436 15.66 -9.69 -26.77
N ALA A 437 14.65 -8.88 -26.38
CA ALA A 437 13.62 -8.40 -27.31
C ALA A 437 14.18 -7.34 -28.28
N ILE A 438 15.03 -6.45 -27.77
CA ILE A 438 15.69 -5.40 -28.57
C ILE A 438 16.72 -6.03 -29.52
N GLU A 439 17.51 -7.01 -29.07
CA GLU A 439 18.51 -7.71 -29.90
C GLU A 439 17.89 -8.29 -31.18
N LYS A 440 16.67 -8.81 -31.11
CA LYS A 440 15.96 -9.37 -32.27
C LYS A 440 15.60 -8.37 -33.36
N VAL A 441 15.51 -7.09 -33.02
CA VAL A 441 15.12 -6.00 -33.92
C VAL A 441 16.27 -5.05 -34.25
N MET A 442 17.44 -5.24 -33.61
CA MET A 442 18.64 -4.48 -33.92
C MET A 442 19.26 -4.92 -35.26
N PRO A 443 19.91 -4.01 -36.00
CA PRO A 443 20.70 -4.37 -37.16
C PRO A 443 21.79 -5.35 -36.77
N GLN A 444 22.06 -6.35 -37.64
CA GLN A 444 23.17 -7.31 -37.43
C GLN A 444 24.51 -6.60 -37.58
N ILE A 445 25.43 -6.91 -36.67
CA ILE A 445 26.80 -6.42 -36.76
C ILE A 445 27.55 -7.27 -37.78
N PRO A 446 28.17 -6.67 -38.79
CA PRO A 446 29.01 -7.42 -39.71
C PRO A 446 30.18 -8.06 -38.95
N GLY A 447 30.18 -9.40 -38.87
CA GLY A 447 31.28 -10.19 -38.26
C GLY A 447 30.99 -10.84 -36.91
N GLY A 448 29.78 -10.74 -36.38
CA GLY A 448 29.44 -11.44 -35.13
C GLY A 448 28.01 -11.19 -34.63
N SER A 449 27.40 -12.16 -33.96
CA SER A 449 26.20 -11.97 -33.19
C SER A 449 26.54 -11.21 -31.88
N LEU A 450 25.70 -10.26 -31.49
CA LEU A 450 25.69 -9.72 -30.14
C LEU A 450 25.35 -10.88 -29.19
N GLY A 451 26.38 -11.59 -28.71
CA GLY A 451 26.14 -12.60 -27.70
C GLY A 451 25.57 -11.94 -26.44
N SER A 452 24.34 -12.29 -26.07
CA SER A 452 23.67 -11.87 -24.84
C SER A 452 24.44 -12.22 -23.55
N GLY A 453 25.59 -12.93 -23.68
CA GLY A 453 26.42 -13.37 -22.57
C GLY A 453 27.35 -12.33 -21.95
N HIS A 454 27.46 -11.12 -22.47
CA HIS A 454 28.48 -10.15 -22.03
C HIS A 454 27.95 -8.79 -21.62
N MET A 455 26.65 -8.67 -21.36
CA MET A 455 26.12 -7.42 -20.83
C MET A 455 26.50 -7.28 -19.35
N SER A 456 27.25 -6.23 -19.01
CA SER A 456 27.63 -5.98 -17.62
C SER A 456 26.39 -5.74 -16.73
N SER A 457 26.49 -6.09 -15.44
CA SER A 457 25.40 -5.86 -14.48
C SER A 457 24.91 -4.42 -14.46
N GLN A 458 25.82 -3.44 -14.58
CA GLN A 458 25.48 -2.02 -14.67
C GLN A 458 24.69 -1.66 -15.94
N MET A 459 24.96 -2.35 -17.04
CA MET A 459 24.24 -2.12 -18.29
C MET A 459 22.83 -2.73 -18.23
N MET A 460 22.70 -3.93 -17.65
CA MET A 460 21.42 -4.56 -17.39
C MET A 460 20.53 -3.66 -16.52
N GLU A 461 21.10 -3.02 -15.49
CA GLU A 461 20.41 -2.07 -14.64
C GLU A 461 19.92 -0.82 -15.42
N LYS A 462 20.75 -0.28 -16.33
CA LYS A 462 20.33 0.82 -17.20
C LYS A 462 19.17 0.47 -18.12
N PHE A 463 19.12 -0.76 -18.64
CA PHE A 463 17.98 -1.24 -19.43
C PHE A 463 16.72 -1.43 -18.59
N GLN A 464 16.84 -1.90 -17.36
CA GLN A 464 15.73 -2.07 -16.43
C GLN A 464 15.12 -0.73 -15.99
N ASN A 465 15.96 0.30 -15.84
CA ASN A 465 15.57 1.66 -15.44
C ASN A 465 15.23 2.57 -16.64
N ALA A 466 15.39 2.07 -17.88
CA ALA A 466 15.01 2.81 -19.06
C ALA A 466 13.49 2.93 -19.20
N ASP A 467 13.05 3.93 -19.93
CA ASP A 467 11.69 4.10 -20.41
C ASP A 467 11.66 4.24 -21.93
N VAL A 468 10.45 4.31 -22.50
CA VAL A 468 10.27 4.43 -23.95
C VAL A 468 10.96 5.64 -24.53
N THR A 469 11.12 6.73 -23.77
CA THR A 469 11.71 7.99 -24.26
C THR A 469 13.22 7.95 -24.28
N ASN A 470 13.85 7.14 -23.41
CA ASN A 470 15.30 7.07 -23.28
C ASN A 470 15.89 5.72 -23.70
N ILE A 471 15.07 4.68 -23.92
CA ILE A 471 15.55 3.34 -24.29
C ILE A 471 16.46 3.36 -25.52
N PHE A 472 16.10 4.15 -26.54
CA PHE A 472 16.91 4.25 -27.74
C PHE A 472 18.29 4.85 -27.46
N ASN A 473 18.37 5.88 -26.62
CA ASN A 473 19.64 6.48 -26.21
C ASN A 473 20.47 5.51 -25.36
N THR A 474 19.81 4.70 -24.51
CA THR A 474 20.47 3.65 -23.73
C THR A 474 21.08 2.58 -24.67
N VAL A 475 20.33 2.14 -25.69
CA VAL A 475 20.84 1.23 -26.73
C VAL A 475 21.99 1.86 -27.49
N LYS A 476 21.87 3.14 -27.89
CA LYS A 476 22.92 3.87 -28.61
C LYS A 476 24.23 3.95 -27.80
N SER A 477 24.13 4.30 -26.52
CA SER A 477 25.28 4.33 -25.60
C SER A 477 25.90 2.95 -25.40
N PHE A 478 25.09 1.89 -25.37
CA PHE A 478 25.58 0.51 -25.28
C PHE A 478 26.37 0.12 -26.54
N VAL A 479 25.80 0.38 -27.72
CA VAL A 479 26.45 0.10 -28.99
C VAL A 479 27.76 0.88 -29.13
N GLU A 480 27.77 2.14 -28.69
CA GLU A 480 28.97 2.98 -28.71
C GLU A 480 30.08 2.41 -27.80
N SER A 481 29.74 2.01 -26.60
CA SER A 481 30.69 1.37 -25.67
C SER A 481 31.25 0.07 -26.23
N MET A 482 30.42 -0.71 -26.93
CA MET A 482 30.82 -1.94 -27.58
C MET A 482 31.78 -1.67 -28.74
N PHE A 483 31.49 -0.72 -29.64
CA PHE A 483 32.40 -0.34 -30.72
C PHE A 483 33.73 0.18 -30.19
N ASN A 484 33.75 0.97 -29.11
CA ASN A 484 34.98 1.41 -28.47
C ASN A 484 35.80 0.23 -27.92
N GLY A 485 35.15 -0.78 -27.33
CA GLY A 485 35.82 -2.02 -26.87
C GLY A 485 36.41 -2.84 -28.05
N LEU A 486 35.66 -2.96 -29.15
CA LEU A 486 36.14 -3.63 -30.36
C LEU A 486 37.31 -2.90 -31.01
N GLN A 487 37.33 -1.58 -30.99
CA GLN A 487 38.43 -0.78 -31.49
C GLN A 487 39.72 -1.02 -30.71
N HIS A 488 39.65 -1.19 -29.38
CA HIS A 488 40.80 -1.53 -28.54
C HIS A 488 41.33 -2.94 -28.79
N THR A 489 40.47 -3.90 -29.13
CA THR A 489 40.86 -5.30 -29.36
C THR A 489 41.26 -5.61 -30.83
N MET A 490 40.63 -4.92 -31.78
CA MET A 490 40.84 -5.17 -33.24
C MET A 490 41.58 -4.06 -33.97
N GLY A 491 41.88 -2.94 -33.29
CA GLY A 491 42.47 -1.72 -33.88
C GLY A 491 43.89 -1.86 -34.45
N ALA A 492 44.48 -3.07 -34.44
CA ALA A 492 45.77 -3.37 -35.03
C ALA A 492 45.70 -3.81 -36.51
N ASN A 493 44.51 -3.87 -37.13
CA ASN A 493 44.37 -4.30 -38.52
C ASN A 493 44.19 -3.10 -39.46
N PRO A 494 45.21 -2.70 -40.25
CA PRO A 494 45.17 -1.47 -41.08
C PRO A 494 44.14 -1.50 -42.22
N ASN A 495 43.57 -2.65 -42.56
CA ASN A 495 42.63 -2.82 -43.66
C ASN A 495 41.15 -2.71 -43.25
N MET A 496 40.86 -2.45 -41.97
CA MET A 496 39.49 -2.35 -41.49
C MET A 496 39.13 -0.87 -41.34
N HIS A 497 38.31 -0.33 -42.25
CA HIS A 497 37.74 1.02 -42.14
C HIS A 497 36.69 1.06 -41.02
N PHE A 498 37.15 0.97 -39.77
CA PHE A 498 36.34 0.83 -38.58
C PHE A 498 35.34 1.99 -38.40
N ASP A 499 35.78 3.22 -38.70
CA ASP A 499 34.91 4.42 -38.60
C ASP A 499 33.77 4.39 -39.63
N ILE A 500 34.01 3.89 -40.83
CA ILE A 500 32.95 3.73 -41.84
C ILE A 500 31.95 2.64 -41.40
N LEU A 501 32.43 1.53 -40.83
CA LEU A 501 31.58 0.46 -40.31
C LEU A 501 30.72 0.95 -39.13
N LYS A 502 31.33 1.67 -38.20
CA LYS A 502 30.65 2.32 -37.04
C LYS A 502 29.56 3.26 -37.55
N ASN A 503 29.89 4.21 -38.46
CA ASN A 503 28.94 5.16 -38.97
C ASN A 503 27.76 4.53 -39.73
N ASN A 504 28.04 3.53 -40.60
CA ASN A 504 27.01 2.78 -41.33
C ASN A 504 26.09 2.02 -40.36
N TYR A 505 26.63 1.46 -39.28
CA TYR A 505 25.84 0.79 -38.25
C TYR A 505 24.93 1.77 -37.50
N PHE A 506 25.44 2.95 -37.11
CA PHE A 506 24.61 3.97 -36.44
C PHE A 506 23.49 4.50 -37.33
N VAL A 507 23.71 4.67 -38.63
CA VAL A 507 22.65 5.03 -39.60
C VAL A 507 21.57 3.92 -39.66
N SER A 508 21.98 2.65 -39.62
CA SER A 508 21.05 1.51 -39.61
C SER A 508 20.31 1.42 -38.28
N LEU A 509 20.98 1.71 -37.16
CA LEU A 509 20.42 1.75 -35.82
C LEU A 509 19.37 2.88 -35.69
N ASP A 510 19.64 4.08 -36.22
CA ASP A 510 18.69 5.19 -36.22
C ASP A 510 17.42 4.84 -37.03
N LYS A 511 17.54 4.08 -38.13
CA LYS A 511 16.39 3.54 -38.89
C LYS A 511 15.61 2.49 -38.08
N ALA A 512 16.27 1.72 -37.23
CA ALA A 512 15.65 0.70 -36.37
C ALA A 512 14.99 1.29 -35.11
N LYS A 513 15.15 2.59 -34.82
CA LYS A 513 14.59 3.26 -33.65
C LYS A 513 13.12 2.90 -33.37
N PRO A 514 12.18 3.00 -34.33
CA PRO A 514 10.78 2.66 -34.07
C PRO A 514 10.58 1.19 -33.70
N ALA A 515 11.37 0.28 -34.28
CA ALA A 515 11.30 -1.15 -33.97
C ALA A 515 11.82 -1.43 -32.56
N ILE A 516 12.90 -0.77 -32.14
CA ILE A 516 13.46 -0.86 -30.77
C ILE A 516 12.48 -0.35 -29.72
N GLU A 517 11.90 0.83 -29.95
CA GLU A 517 10.91 1.41 -29.05
C GLU A 517 9.66 0.53 -28.95
N ASN A 518 9.20 -0.05 -30.05
CA ASN A 518 8.06 -0.96 -30.07
C ASN A 518 8.35 -2.28 -29.36
N ALA A 519 9.55 -2.86 -29.55
CA ALA A 519 9.96 -4.09 -28.86
C ALA A 519 10.03 -3.88 -27.35
N TYR A 520 10.60 -2.76 -26.90
CA TYR A 520 10.59 -2.36 -25.51
C TYR A 520 9.16 -2.22 -24.98
N GLN A 521 8.34 -1.41 -25.68
CA GLN A 521 6.96 -1.13 -25.29
C GLN A 521 6.13 -2.42 -25.16
N TYR A 522 6.21 -3.30 -26.16
CA TYR A 522 5.50 -4.56 -26.14
C TYR A 522 5.91 -5.41 -24.93
N THR A 523 7.22 -5.53 -24.69
CA THR A 523 7.76 -6.33 -23.58
C THR A 523 7.29 -5.80 -22.23
N MET A 524 7.34 -4.49 -22.03
CA MET A 524 6.89 -3.86 -20.79
C MET A 524 5.36 -3.94 -20.62
N ASN A 525 4.59 -3.78 -21.70
CA ASN A 525 3.14 -3.94 -21.66
C ASN A 525 2.75 -5.35 -21.18
N GLN A 526 3.45 -6.40 -21.66
CA GLN A 526 3.25 -7.78 -21.19
C GLN A 526 3.59 -7.93 -19.70
N GLY A 527 4.63 -7.27 -19.21
CA GLY A 527 4.97 -7.26 -17.79
C GLY A 527 3.84 -6.70 -16.92
N TYR A 528 3.27 -5.57 -17.32
CA TYR A 528 2.12 -4.99 -16.62
C TYR A 528 0.85 -5.83 -16.79
N ALA A 529 0.63 -6.45 -17.96
CA ALA A 529 -0.48 -7.38 -18.15
C ALA A 529 -0.40 -8.54 -17.16
N HIS A 530 0.77 -9.15 -17.00
CA HIS A 530 1.00 -10.23 -16.03
C HIS A 530 0.85 -9.75 -14.58
N LEU A 531 1.26 -8.52 -14.25
CA LEU A 531 1.02 -7.91 -12.94
C LEU A 531 -0.49 -7.85 -12.63
N PHE A 532 -1.29 -7.37 -13.58
CA PHE A 532 -2.74 -7.33 -13.40
C PHE A 532 -3.37 -8.72 -13.38
N ILE A 533 -2.86 -9.69 -14.12
CA ILE A 533 -3.28 -11.11 -13.99
C ILE A 533 -2.99 -11.63 -12.59
N GLY A 534 -1.79 -11.37 -12.04
CA GLY A 534 -1.45 -11.69 -10.66
C GLY A 534 -2.42 -11.07 -9.65
N THR A 535 -2.80 -9.81 -9.87
CA THR A 535 -3.83 -9.13 -9.07
C THR A 535 -5.20 -9.79 -9.22
N ALA A 536 -5.57 -10.24 -10.43
CA ALA A 536 -6.82 -10.97 -10.66
C ALA A 536 -6.85 -12.30 -9.89
N VAL A 537 -5.72 -13.03 -9.83
CA VAL A 537 -5.61 -14.25 -9.02
C VAL A 537 -5.88 -13.96 -7.55
N ILE A 538 -5.30 -12.89 -7.00
CA ILE A 538 -5.56 -12.44 -5.62
C ILE A 538 -7.07 -12.16 -5.43
N ALA A 539 -7.71 -11.44 -6.36
CA ALA A 539 -9.13 -11.14 -6.28
C ALA A 539 -10.01 -12.40 -6.42
N ILE A 540 -9.62 -13.37 -7.25
CA ILE A 540 -10.29 -14.67 -7.38
C ILE A 540 -10.23 -15.45 -6.06
N LEU A 541 -9.09 -15.47 -5.37
CA LEU A 541 -8.98 -16.07 -4.04
C LEU A 541 -9.95 -15.42 -3.05
N GLY A 542 -10.07 -14.09 -3.09
CA GLY A 542 -11.06 -13.35 -2.29
C GLY A 542 -12.51 -13.69 -2.67
N PHE A 543 -12.81 -13.83 -3.95
CA PHE A 543 -14.13 -14.27 -4.45
C PHE A 543 -14.48 -15.67 -3.93
N ILE A 544 -13.56 -16.63 -4.09
CA ILE A 544 -13.72 -18.01 -3.61
C ILE A 544 -13.93 -18.03 -2.09
N ALA A 545 -13.08 -17.32 -1.34
CA ALA A 545 -13.22 -17.22 0.11
C ALA A 545 -14.59 -16.66 0.52
N SER A 546 -15.11 -15.68 -0.22
CA SER A 546 -16.41 -15.07 0.03
C SER A 546 -17.60 -16.04 -0.13
N LEU A 547 -17.44 -17.10 -0.94
CA LEU A 547 -18.46 -18.15 -1.08
C LEU A 547 -18.71 -18.90 0.23
N PHE A 548 -17.69 -19.03 1.08
CA PHE A 548 -17.76 -19.74 2.37
C PHE A 548 -18.24 -18.88 3.53
N ILE A 549 -18.44 -17.58 3.32
CA ILE A 549 -19.07 -16.70 4.31
C ILE A 549 -20.52 -17.12 4.50
N LYS A 550 -20.93 -17.31 5.76
CA LYS A 550 -22.33 -17.59 6.10
C LYS A 550 -23.16 -16.32 5.97
N ASN A 551 -24.35 -16.45 5.37
CA ASN A 551 -25.33 -15.37 5.45
C ASN A 551 -25.83 -15.30 6.90
N HIS A 552 -25.46 -14.24 7.61
CA HIS A 552 -26.24 -13.89 8.78
C HIS A 552 -27.59 -13.38 8.28
N LYS A 553 -28.64 -14.20 8.38
CA LYS A 553 -30.01 -13.75 8.20
C LYS A 553 -30.25 -12.65 9.22
N LYS A 554 -30.84 -11.53 8.77
CA LYS A 554 -31.51 -10.59 9.68
C LYS A 554 -32.45 -11.42 10.55
N ALA A 555 -32.21 -11.40 11.88
CA ALA A 555 -33.17 -11.88 12.85
C ALA A 555 -34.39 -10.93 12.85
#